data_a7a67fc0596959059ed87e660237778d
#
_entry.id   a7a67fc0596959059ed87e660237778d
#
_cell.length_a   1.000
_cell.length_b   1.000
_cell.length_c   1.000
_cell.angle_alpha   90.00
_cell.angle_beta   90.00
_cell.angle_gamma   90.00
#
_symmetry.space_group_name_H-M   'P 1'
#
loop_
_entity.id
_entity.type
_entity.pdbx_description
1 polymer ?
#
loop_
_entity_poly.entity_id
_entity_poly.type
_entity_poly.pdbx_seq_one_letter_code
_entity_poly.pdbx_strand_id
1 'polypeptide(L)'
;MRPRAFIEAAVASAVLAAAVAALAGGAAPGVAEVARPLAEADTRLDREEAPLGVERASEVYREANALYAEGVYDGAARRYERIVGGGIENADVRYNLANAYFKSGALGRAVLNYERALRLDPGHEDARANLEFVRELLADRQASVGGPMSELLEAASAGATPSRLAALASLLYFVLVAALTVGILRGAVTGWSARLAVVTGILLVVVCGALAARLYQERSIREAVILAQEVAVRTGPGEDFVLEFRLHEGTKVRAREERGDWIRVSVGGTDLEGWLPAGSLEEI
;
A
#
# COMPACT_ATOMS: atom_id res chain seq x y z
N MET A 1 -20.84 -19.22 -3.22
CA MET A 1 -20.89 -20.22 -2.12
C MET A 1 -19.45 -20.50 -1.70
N ARG A 2 -19.10 -20.17 -0.48
CA ARG A 2 -17.70 -20.25 0.00
C ARG A 2 -17.29 -21.71 0.16
N PRO A 3 -16.15 -22.17 -0.38
CA PRO A 3 -15.72 -23.58 -0.31
C PRO A 3 -15.51 -24.08 1.13
N ARG A 4 -15.29 -23.19 2.08
CA ARG A 4 -15.13 -23.48 3.50
C ARG A 4 -16.37 -24.13 4.14
N ALA A 5 -17.56 -23.64 3.81
CA ALA A 5 -18.82 -24.18 4.35
C ALA A 5 -19.10 -25.62 3.89
N PHE A 6 -18.58 -26.00 2.74
CA PHE A 6 -18.75 -27.37 2.20
C PHE A 6 -17.79 -28.36 2.89
N ILE A 7 -16.59 -27.92 3.19
CA ILE A 7 -15.58 -28.72 3.90
C ILE A 7 -15.96 -28.91 5.37
N GLU A 8 -16.43 -27.85 6.04
CA GLU A 8 -16.92 -27.92 7.41
C GLU A 8 -18.12 -28.84 7.57
N ALA A 9 -19.05 -28.81 6.61
CA ALA A 9 -20.21 -29.73 6.57
C ALA A 9 -19.79 -31.17 6.33
N ALA A 10 -18.80 -31.41 5.49
CA ALA A 10 -18.27 -32.76 5.22
C ALA A 10 -17.50 -33.32 6.43
N VAL A 11 -16.70 -32.51 7.11
CA VAL A 11 -15.97 -32.88 8.34
C VAL A 11 -16.94 -33.14 9.49
N ALA A 12 -17.96 -32.29 9.68
CA ALA A 12 -18.98 -32.48 10.72
C ALA A 12 -19.78 -33.78 10.48
N SER A 13 -20.10 -34.11 9.23
CA SER A 13 -20.77 -35.36 8.89
C SER A 13 -19.89 -36.58 9.11
N ALA A 14 -18.60 -36.51 8.81
CA ALA A 14 -17.65 -37.59 9.03
C ALA A 14 -17.40 -37.85 10.54
N VAL A 15 -17.30 -36.79 11.34
CA VAL A 15 -17.16 -36.88 12.81
C VAL A 15 -18.41 -37.43 13.45
N LEU A 16 -19.59 -37.03 12.98
CA LEU A 16 -20.86 -37.55 13.48
C LEU A 16 -21.02 -39.04 13.13
N ALA A 17 -20.64 -39.47 11.92
CA ALA A 17 -20.64 -40.86 11.50
C ALA A 17 -19.66 -41.72 12.33
N ALA A 18 -18.45 -41.17 12.64
CA ALA A 18 -17.46 -41.84 13.51
C ALA A 18 -17.93 -41.95 14.97
N ALA A 19 -18.64 -40.95 15.48
CA ALA A 19 -19.23 -40.98 16.82
C ALA A 19 -20.37 -42.00 16.96
N VAL A 20 -21.21 -42.11 15.92
CA VAL A 20 -22.29 -43.11 15.85
C VAL A 20 -21.75 -44.55 15.72
N ALA A 21 -20.66 -44.74 14.94
CA ALA A 21 -20.00 -46.03 14.79
C ALA A 21 -19.26 -46.46 16.10
N ALA A 22 -18.69 -45.53 16.84
CA ALA A 22 -18.08 -45.81 18.17
C ALA A 22 -19.12 -46.22 19.22
N LEU A 23 -20.36 -45.69 19.15
CA LEU A 23 -21.47 -46.06 20.06
C LEU A 23 -22.09 -47.41 19.70
N ALA A 24 -21.90 -47.92 18.47
CA ALA A 24 -22.41 -49.20 18.03
C ALA A 24 -21.42 -50.38 18.21
N GLY A 25 -20.26 -50.17 18.85
CA GLY A 25 -19.32 -51.24 19.22
C GLY A 25 -18.64 -51.95 18.06
N GLY A 26 -18.67 -51.43 16.84
CA GLY A 26 -18.05 -52.01 15.66
C GLY A 26 -16.90 -51.15 15.15
N ALA A 27 -15.65 -51.57 15.32
CA ALA A 27 -14.50 -50.98 14.67
C ALA A 27 -14.57 -51.27 13.15
N ALA A 28 -14.96 -50.31 12.37
CA ALA A 28 -14.91 -50.41 10.91
C ALA A 28 -13.48 -50.11 10.43
N PRO A 29 -12.75 -51.06 9.81
CA PRO A 29 -11.39 -50.86 9.31
C PRO A 29 -11.41 -50.12 7.99
N GLY A 30 -11.58 -48.83 8.02
CA GLY A 30 -11.58 -48.01 6.81
C GLY A 30 -11.67 -46.52 7.07
N VAL A 31 -12.11 -46.11 8.23
CA VAL A 31 -12.33 -44.69 8.55
C VAL A 31 -11.02 -43.95 8.83
N ALA A 32 -10.01 -44.69 9.35
CA ALA A 32 -8.68 -44.12 9.63
C ALA A 32 -7.87 -43.81 8.36
N GLU A 33 -8.12 -44.53 7.27
CA GLU A 33 -7.38 -44.37 5.99
C GLU A 33 -7.94 -43.24 5.14
N VAL A 34 -9.25 -42.93 5.26
CA VAL A 34 -9.89 -41.82 4.55
C VAL A 34 -9.69 -40.48 5.32
N ALA A 35 -9.53 -40.53 6.65
CA ALA A 35 -9.32 -39.34 7.48
C ALA A 35 -7.88 -38.75 7.37
N ARG A 36 -6.87 -39.60 7.06
CA ARG A 36 -5.48 -39.15 6.90
C ARG A 36 -5.27 -38.12 5.79
N PRO A 37 -5.71 -38.35 4.52
CA PRO A 37 -5.50 -37.37 3.46
C PRO A 37 -6.29 -36.07 3.68
N LEU A 38 -7.45 -36.12 4.38
CA LEU A 38 -8.22 -34.94 4.73
C LEU A 38 -7.55 -34.12 5.84
N ALA A 39 -7.01 -34.78 6.84
CA ALA A 39 -6.26 -34.13 7.93
C ALA A 39 -4.92 -33.54 7.44
N GLU A 40 -4.23 -34.21 6.50
CA GLU A 40 -3.04 -33.69 5.86
C GLU A 40 -3.33 -32.54 4.89
N ALA A 41 -4.48 -32.56 4.19
CA ALA A 41 -4.93 -31.47 3.34
C ALA A 41 -5.31 -30.22 4.17
N ASP A 42 -6.01 -30.42 5.30
CA ASP A 42 -6.38 -29.34 6.22
C ASP A 42 -5.13 -28.71 6.86
N THR A 43 -4.16 -29.56 7.28
CA THR A 43 -2.87 -29.08 7.82
C THR A 43 -2.00 -28.36 6.77
N ARG A 44 -2.18 -28.66 5.47
CA ARG A 44 -1.51 -27.95 4.37
C ARG A 44 -2.17 -26.60 4.11
N LEU A 45 -3.51 -26.53 4.14
CA LEU A 45 -4.26 -25.28 3.98
C LEU A 45 -3.97 -24.31 5.15
N ASP A 46 -3.95 -24.82 6.39
CA ASP A 46 -3.59 -24.04 7.56
C ASP A 46 -2.11 -23.56 7.55
N ARG A 47 -1.21 -24.35 6.94
CA ARG A 47 0.18 -23.91 6.73
C ARG A 47 0.34 -22.85 5.66
N GLU A 48 -0.58 -22.82 4.68
CA GLU A 48 -0.55 -21.82 3.61
C GLU A 48 -1.18 -20.49 4.05
N GLU A 49 -2.13 -20.53 5.00
CA GLU A 49 -2.79 -19.37 5.61
C GLU A 49 -2.08 -18.82 6.87
N ALA A 50 -1.12 -19.55 7.44
CA ALA A 50 -0.36 -19.07 8.60
C ALA A 50 0.52 -17.87 8.21
N PRO A 51 0.61 -16.83 9.07
CA PRO A 51 1.52 -15.70 8.81
C PRO A 51 2.94 -16.23 8.58
N LEU A 52 3.56 -15.77 7.48
CA LEU A 52 4.92 -16.20 7.13
C LEU A 52 5.90 -15.74 8.21
N GLY A 53 6.50 -16.67 8.94
CA GLY A 53 7.64 -16.36 9.81
C GLY A 53 8.82 -15.83 8.97
N VAL A 54 9.66 -15.00 9.58
CA VAL A 54 10.79 -14.32 8.90
C VAL A 54 11.73 -15.30 8.19
N GLU A 55 12.01 -16.46 8.79
CA GLU A 55 12.86 -17.48 8.20
C GLU A 55 12.27 -18.05 6.91
N ARG A 56 10.98 -18.36 6.94
CA ARG A 56 10.28 -18.88 5.76
C ARG A 56 10.12 -17.82 4.67
N ALA A 57 9.93 -16.56 5.04
CA ALA A 57 9.89 -15.46 4.09
C ALA A 57 11.22 -15.29 3.35
N SER A 58 12.34 -15.43 4.04
CA SER A 58 13.67 -15.37 3.42
C SER A 58 13.92 -16.54 2.44
N GLU A 59 13.35 -17.70 2.71
CA GLU A 59 13.40 -18.86 1.81
C GLU A 59 12.55 -18.62 0.56
N VAL A 60 11.30 -18.17 0.73
CA VAL A 60 10.40 -17.80 -0.38
C VAL A 60 10.99 -16.67 -1.23
N TYR A 61 11.68 -15.70 -0.61
CA TYR A 61 12.38 -14.63 -1.32
C TYR A 61 13.50 -15.16 -2.21
N ARG A 62 14.31 -16.11 -1.71
CA ARG A 62 15.35 -16.76 -2.54
C ARG A 62 14.77 -17.57 -3.69
N GLU A 63 13.66 -18.29 -3.46
CA GLU A 63 12.93 -18.98 -4.53
C GLU A 63 12.42 -17.99 -5.60
N ALA A 64 11.85 -16.88 -5.17
CA ALA A 64 11.37 -15.84 -6.07
C ALA A 64 12.50 -15.26 -6.94
N ASN A 65 13.65 -14.96 -6.33
CA ASN A 65 14.84 -14.48 -7.06
C ASN A 65 15.36 -15.51 -8.07
N ALA A 66 15.35 -16.80 -7.71
CA ALA A 66 15.74 -17.87 -8.62
C ALA A 66 14.81 -17.95 -9.84
N LEU A 67 13.50 -17.97 -9.62
CA LEU A 67 12.50 -17.95 -10.69
C LEU A 67 12.62 -16.72 -11.59
N TYR A 68 12.90 -15.56 -11.00
CA TYR A 68 13.13 -14.33 -11.76
C TYR A 68 14.37 -14.44 -12.66
N ALA A 69 15.48 -14.99 -12.14
CA ALA A 69 16.71 -15.20 -12.90
C ALA A 69 16.54 -16.23 -14.04
N GLU A 70 15.66 -17.21 -13.85
CA GLU A 70 15.27 -18.19 -14.87
C GLU A 70 14.30 -17.65 -15.92
N GLY A 71 13.81 -16.41 -15.76
CA GLY A 71 12.83 -15.80 -16.65
C GLY A 71 11.39 -16.24 -16.39
N VAL A 72 11.12 -16.97 -15.31
CA VAL A 72 9.76 -17.42 -14.89
C VAL A 72 9.11 -16.31 -14.06
N TYR A 73 8.83 -15.17 -14.69
CA TYR A 73 8.42 -13.93 -14.03
C TYR A 73 7.09 -14.04 -13.28
N ASP A 74 6.07 -14.73 -13.85
CA ASP A 74 4.81 -14.97 -13.15
C ASP A 74 4.98 -15.88 -11.92
N GLY A 75 5.92 -16.82 -11.99
CA GLY A 75 6.30 -17.65 -10.86
C GLY A 75 6.95 -16.84 -9.75
N ALA A 76 7.89 -15.96 -10.12
CA ALA A 76 8.54 -15.04 -9.19
C ALA A 76 7.54 -14.09 -8.53
N ALA A 77 6.63 -13.49 -9.32
CA ALA A 77 5.59 -12.60 -8.82
C ALA A 77 4.73 -13.28 -7.74
N ARG A 78 4.23 -14.50 -8.00
CA ARG A 78 3.44 -15.26 -7.01
C ARG A 78 4.21 -15.52 -5.71
N ARG A 79 5.53 -15.74 -5.77
CA ARG A 79 6.35 -15.94 -4.57
C ARG A 79 6.53 -14.64 -3.78
N TYR A 80 6.78 -13.51 -4.45
CA TYR A 80 6.84 -12.21 -3.79
C TYR A 80 5.46 -11.81 -3.21
N GLU A 81 4.35 -12.04 -3.93
CA GLU A 81 2.99 -11.81 -3.43
C GLU A 81 2.71 -12.58 -2.14
N ARG A 82 3.20 -13.82 -2.05
CA ARG A 82 3.06 -14.62 -0.83
C ARG A 82 3.77 -13.99 0.37
N ILE A 83 4.94 -13.36 0.17
CA ILE A 83 5.65 -12.64 1.24
C ILE A 83 4.83 -11.45 1.71
N VAL A 84 4.36 -10.65 0.76
CA VAL A 84 3.56 -9.46 1.03
C VAL A 84 2.20 -9.83 1.66
N GLY A 85 1.53 -10.84 1.13
CA GLY A 85 0.26 -11.37 1.66
C GLY A 85 0.41 -11.96 3.07
N GLY A 86 1.62 -12.39 3.44
CA GLY A 86 1.98 -12.79 4.80
C GLY A 86 2.18 -11.62 5.77
N GLY A 87 1.95 -10.37 5.34
CA GLY A 87 2.06 -9.16 6.17
C GLY A 87 3.49 -8.59 6.27
N ILE A 88 4.42 -9.08 5.45
CA ILE A 88 5.80 -8.58 5.44
C ILE A 88 5.91 -7.45 4.41
N GLU A 89 5.88 -6.21 4.89
CA GLU A 89 6.06 -5.00 4.09
C GLU A 89 7.54 -4.60 4.08
N ASN A 90 8.17 -4.72 2.89
CA ASN A 90 9.58 -4.37 2.66
C ASN A 90 9.73 -3.76 1.27
N ALA A 91 10.48 -2.66 1.16
CA ALA A 91 10.66 -1.92 -0.08
C ALA A 91 11.31 -2.76 -1.18
N ASP A 92 12.33 -3.56 -0.85
CA ASP A 92 13.04 -4.41 -1.82
C ASP A 92 12.13 -5.54 -2.34
N VAL A 93 11.28 -6.11 -1.48
CA VAL A 93 10.30 -7.14 -1.89
C VAL A 93 9.29 -6.53 -2.86
N ARG A 94 8.75 -5.34 -2.55
CA ARG A 94 7.85 -4.61 -3.43
C ARG A 94 8.50 -4.22 -4.75
N TYR A 95 9.75 -3.77 -4.72
CA TYR A 95 10.54 -3.46 -5.91
C TYR A 95 10.73 -4.69 -6.80
N ASN A 96 11.13 -5.83 -6.23
CA ASN A 96 11.33 -7.06 -7.00
C ASN A 96 10.02 -7.64 -7.53
N LEU A 97 8.92 -7.52 -6.79
CA LEU A 97 7.58 -7.85 -7.26
C LEU A 97 7.19 -6.99 -8.46
N ALA A 98 7.45 -5.68 -8.38
CA ALA A 98 7.19 -4.76 -9.48
C ALA A 98 8.03 -5.13 -10.73
N ASN A 99 9.30 -5.46 -10.56
CA ASN A 99 10.15 -5.95 -11.65
C ASN A 99 9.61 -7.23 -12.28
N ALA A 100 9.12 -8.18 -11.48
CA ALA A 100 8.53 -9.41 -11.98
C ALA A 100 7.24 -9.12 -12.80
N TYR A 101 6.36 -8.24 -12.32
CA TYR A 101 5.20 -7.81 -13.07
C TYR A 101 5.54 -7.03 -14.34
N PHE A 102 6.56 -6.17 -14.29
CA PHE A 102 7.04 -5.47 -15.48
C PHE A 102 7.50 -6.46 -16.56
N LYS A 103 8.30 -7.45 -16.18
CA LYS A 103 8.81 -8.47 -17.11
C LYS A 103 7.72 -9.41 -17.62
N SER A 104 6.65 -9.65 -16.86
CA SER A 104 5.49 -10.43 -17.32
C SER A 104 4.47 -9.59 -18.12
N GLY A 105 4.68 -8.28 -18.25
CA GLY A 105 3.81 -7.38 -19.02
C GLY A 105 2.62 -6.82 -18.24
N ALA A 106 2.49 -7.08 -16.95
CA ALA A 106 1.43 -6.56 -16.08
C ALA A 106 1.82 -5.15 -15.58
N LEU A 107 1.77 -4.15 -16.49
CA LEU A 107 2.35 -2.82 -16.25
C LEU A 107 1.67 -2.06 -15.11
N GLY A 108 0.34 -2.13 -14.97
CA GLY A 108 -0.37 -1.48 -13.87
C GLY A 108 0.03 -2.03 -12.50
N ARG A 109 0.18 -3.36 -12.40
CA ARG A 109 0.67 -3.99 -11.17
C ARG A 109 2.14 -3.64 -10.89
N ALA A 110 2.94 -3.46 -11.92
CA ALA A 110 4.32 -2.98 -11.77
C ALA A 110 4.34 -1.56 -11.19
N VAL A 111 3.56 -0.62 -11.77
CA VAL A 111 3.42 0.74 -11.26
C VAL A 111 2.96 0.74 -9.80
N LEU A 112 1.92 -0.02 -9.48
CA LEU A 112 1.41 -0.13 -8.11
C LEU A 112 2.49 -0.54 -7.10
N ASN A 113 3.27 -1.57 -7.43
CA ASN A 113 4.28 -2.09 -6.51
C ASN A 113 5.54 -1.21 -6.45
N TYR A 114 5.93 -0.52 -7.52
CA TYR A 114 6.96 0.53 -7.45
C TYR A 114 6.53 1.70 -6.55
N GLU A 115 5.27 2.17 -6.67
CA GLU A 115 4.72 3.20 -5.79
C GLU A 115 4.73 2.76 -4.31
N ARG A 116 4.34 1.51 -4.04
CA ARG A 116 4.38 0.93 -2.69
C ARG A 116 5.81 0.81 -2.16
N ALA A 117 6.77 0.43 -3.01
CA ALA A 117 8.19 0.41 -2.65
C ALA A 117 8.67 1.81 -2.25
N LEU A 118 8.35 2.84 -3.04
CA LEU A 118 8.71 4.23 -2.77
C LEU A 118 7.98 4.82 -1.55
N ARG A 119 6.80 4.32 -1.21
CA ARG A 119 6.09 4.68 0.02
C ARG A 119 6.81 4.15 1.25
N LEU A 120 7.35 2.92 1.18
CA LEU A 120 8.14 2.29 2.25
C LEU A 120 9.54 2.90 2.35
N ASP A 121 10.20 3.12 1.21
CA ASP A 121 11.50 3.79 1.12
C ASP A 121 11.50 4.87 0.03
N PRO A 122 11.25 6.14 0.40
CA PRO A 122 11.29 7.26 -0.56
C PRO A 122 12.67 7.49 -1.18
N GLY A 123 13.73 6.91 -0.61
CA GLY A 123 15.10 6.99 -1.11
C GLY A 123 15.47 5.93 -2.17
N HIS A 124 14.59 5.00 -2.47
CA HIS A 124 14.86 3.88 -3.37
C HIS A 124 14.99 4.36 -4.83
N GLU A 125 16.21 4.69 -5.27
CA GLU A 125 16.49 5.28 -6.59
C GLU A 125 16.10 4.36 -7.75
N ASP A 126 16.39 3.04 -7.65
CA ASP A 126 16.06 2.09 -8.70
C ASP A 126 14.54 1.94 -8.90
N ALA A 127 13.76 1.93 -7.80
CA ALA A 127 12.30 1.87 -7.89
C ALA A 127 11.73 3.13 -8.59
N ARG A 128 12.32 4.31 -8.30
CA ARG A 128 11.93 5.57 -8.93
C ARG A 128 12.25 5.57 -10.42
N ALA A 129 13.45 5.17 -10.80
CA ALA A 129 13.88 5.12 -12.19
C ALA A 129 13.03 4.13 -13.00
N ASN A 130 12.77 2.93 -12.45
CA ASN A 130 11.94 1.93 -13.11
C ASN A 130 10.47 2.37 -13.22
N LEU A 131 9.93 3.02 -12.19
CA LEU A 131 8.58 3.58 -12.24
C LEU A 131 8.44 4.63 -13.35
N GLU A 132 9.41 5.53 -13.46
CA GLU A 132 9.43 6.56 -14.51
C GLU A 132 9.49 5.91 -15.90
N PHE A 133 10.36 4.93 -16.09
CA PHE A 133 10.46 4.16 -17.32
C PHE A 133 9.15 3.45 -17.70
N VAL A 134 8.48 2.79 -16.73
CA VAL A 134 7.20 2.13 -17.01
C VAL A 134 6.11 3.14 -17.36
N ARG A 135 6.10 4.31 -16.73
CA ARG A 135 5.15 5.39 -17.04
C ARG A 135 5.35 5.95 -18.45
N GLU A 136 6.59 6.01 -18.91
CA GLU A 136 6.88 6.41 -20.30
C GLU A 136 6.36 5.40 -21.33
N LEU A 137 6.31 4.10 -20.98
CA LEU A 137 5.77 3.05 -21.83
C LEU A 137 4.24 3.03 -21.88
N LEU A 138 3.58 3.55 -20.85
CA LEU A 138 2.13 3.57 -20.80
C LEU A 138 1.56 4.67 -21.72
N ALA A 139 0.48 4.35 -22.43
CA ALA A 139 -0.13 5.24 -23.44
C ALA A 139 -0.69 6.53 -22.83
N ASP A 140 -1.09 6.49 -21.57
CA ASP A 140 -1.53 7.66 -20.82
C ASP A 140 -0.32 8.35 -20.19
N ARG A 141 0.41 9.10 -20.99
CA ARG A 141 1.20 10.19 -20.44
C ARG A 141 0.19 11.12 -19.79
N GLN A 142 0.10 11.09 -18.48
CA GLN A 142 -0.50 12.20 -17.77
C GLN A 142 0.24 13.44 -18.30
N ALA A 143 -0.43 14.18 -19.16
CA ALA A 143 0.02 15.51 -19.47
C ALA A 143 0.19 16.17 -18.12
N SER A 144 1.43 16.46 -17.75
CA SER A 144 1.70 17.27 -16.57
C SER A 144 1.09 18.63 -16.86
N VAL A 145 -0.19 18.76 -16.56
CA VAL A 145 -0.91 20.03 -16.56
C VAL A 145 -0.52 20.73 -15.24
N GLY A 146 0.79 20.80 -15.03
CA GLY A 146 1.39 21.53 -13.95
C GLY A 146 2.20 22.66 -14.59
N GLY A 147 1.75 23.89 -14.45
CA GLY A 147 2.59 25.03 -14.77
C GLY A 147 3.85 25.05 -13.87
N PRO A 148 4.88 25.83 -14.20
CA PRO A 148 6.14 25.87 -13.46
C PRO A 148 5.98 26.16 -11.97
N MET A 149 4.85 26.72 -11.54
CA MET A 149 4.51 26.94 -10.15
C MET A 149 4.09 25.65 -9.43
N SER A 150 3.42 24.71 -10.09
CA SER A 150 3.05 23.42 -9.49
C SER A 150 4.29 22.52 -9.34
N GLU A 151 5.19 22.53 -10.30
CA GLU A 151 6.48 21.82 -10.21
C GLU A 151 7.34 22.38 -9.08
N LEU A 152 7.39 23.70 -8.89
CA LEU A 152 8.09 24.34 -7.78
C LEU A 152 7.46 23.99 -6.43
N LEU A 153 6.13 23.97 -6.34
CA LEU A 153 5.41 23.55 -5.13
C LEU A 153 5.60 22.08 -4.81
N GLU A 154 5.59 21.21 -5.83
CA GLU A 154 5.90 19.78 -5.66
C GLU A 154 7.35 19.56 -5.24
N ALA A 155 8.32 20.23 -5.88
CA ALA A 155 9.72 20.18 -5.50
C ALA A 155 9.95 20.72 -4.07
N ALA A 156 9.32 21.81 -3.70
CA ALA A 156 9.37 22.37 -2.35
C ALA A 156 8.71 21.43 -1.32
N SER A 157 7.63 20.77 -1.71
CA SER A 157 6.93 19.82 -0.85
C SER A 157 7.65 18.47 -0.73
N ALA A 158 8.36 18.01 -1.76
CA ALA A 158 9.18 16.81 -1.72
C ALA A 158 10.35 16.92 -0.73
N GLY A 159 10.87 18.14 -0.51
CA GLY A 159 11.90 18.41 0.50
C GLY A 159 11.42 18.38 1.96
N ALA A 160 10.12 18.57 2.19
CA ALA A 160 9.52 18.67 3.52
C ALA A 160 8.89 17.34 3.98
N THR A 161 9.72 16.30 4.13
CA THR A 161 9.23 15.02 4.70
C THR A 161 8.75 15.23 6.14
N PRO A 162 7.72 14.46 6.61
CA PRO A 162 7.24 14.56 7.99
C PRO A 162 8.35 14.41 9.04
N SER A 163 9.33 13.54 8.76
CA SER A 163 10.49 13.34 9.65
C SER A 163 11.38 14.58 9.74
N ARG A 164 11.62 15.28 8.62
CA ARG A 164 12.41 16.53 8.61
C ARG A 164 11.67 17.66 9.31
N LEU A 165 10.36 17.77 9.10
CA LEU A 165 9.53 18.77 9.80
C LEU A 165 9.49 18.47 11.30
N ALA A 166 9.37 17.21 11.72
CA ALA A 166 9.42 16.81 13.12
C ALA A 166 10.79 17.09 13.75
N ALA A 167 11.89 16.81 13.06
CA ALA A 167 13.24 17.14 13.52
C ALA A 167 13.44 18.66 13.67
N LEU A 168 12.96 19.47 12.72
CA LEU A 168 13.01 20.93 12.79
C LEU A 168 12.14 21.46 13.95
N ALA A 169 10.93 20.93 14.14
CA ALA A 169 10.07 21.28 15.27
C ALA A 169 10.74 20.97 16.60
N SER A 170 11.39 19.80 16.73
CA SER A 170 12.15 19.42 17.92
C SER A 170 13.30 20.36 18.19
N LEU A 171 14.07 20.73 17.17
CA LEU A 171 15.17 21.69 17.30
C LEU A 171 14.66 23.06 17.77
N LEU A 172 13.61 23.59 17.14
CA LEU A 172 13.00 24.86 17.53
C LEU A 172 12.46 24.82 18.96
N TYR A 173 11.88 23.71 19.38
CA TYR A 173 11.42 23.51 20.76
C TYR A 173 12.57 23.61 21.76
N PHE A 174 13.70 22.93 21.52
CA PHE A 174 14.87 23.01 22.41
C PHE A 174 15.49 24.42 22.44
N VAL A 175 15.52 25.10 21.31
CA VAL A 175 16.00 26.52 21.26
C VAL A 175 15.08 27.44 22.07
N LEU A 176 13.74 27.22 21.95
CA LEU A 176 12.77 28.00 22.72
C LEU A 176 12.95 27.77 24.23
N VAL A 177 13.03 26.49 24.65
CA VAL A 177 13.25 26.15 26.07
C VAL A 177 14.56 26.76 26.59
N ALA A 178 15.66 26.68 25.84
CA ALA A 178 16.94 27.26 26.22
C ALA A 178 16.85 28.79 26.36
N ALA A 179 16.19 29.48 25.42
CA ALA A 179 16.00 30.93 25.47
C ALA A 179 15.20 31.39 26.71
N LEU A 180 14.11 30.64 27.02
CA LEU A 180 13.29 30.87 28.21
C LEU A 180 14.08 30.62 29.50
N THR A 181 14.80 29.51 29.58
CA THR A 181 15.62 29.13 30.74
C THR A 181 16.69 30.20 31.02
N VAL A 182 17.41 30.64 30.00
CA VAL A 182 18.40 31.70 30.12
C VAL A 182 17.77 33.02 30.58
N GLY A 183 16.60 33.37 30.06
CA GLY A 183 15.85 34.55 30.49
C GLY A 183 15.48 34.50 31.97
N ILE A 184 14.95 33.35 32.44
CA ILE A 184 14.58 33.15 33.85
C ILE A 184 15.78 33.21 34.78
N LEU A 185 16.87 32.49 34.43
CA LEU A 185 18.11 32.46 35.25
C LEU A 185 18.77 33.85 35.39
N ARG A 186 18.61 34.73 34.42
CA ARG A 186 19.10 36.10 34.43
C ARG A 186 18.17 37.10 35.11
N GLY A 187 17.06 36.62 35.67
CA GLY A 187 16.11 37.42 36.42
C GLY A 187 15.23 38.38 35.58
N ALA A 188 15.35 38.29 34.25
CA ALA A 188 14.51 39.09 33.36
C ALA A 188 14.38 38.41 31.98
N VAL A 189 13.18 38.06 31.59
CA VAL A 189 12.87 37.67 30.17
C VAL A 189 12.70 38.98 29.39
N THR A 190 13.79 39.70 29.20
CA THR A 190 13.81 40.99 28.48
C THR A 190 14.92 41.04 27.44
N GLY A 191 14.78 41.95 26.49
CA GLY A 191 15.80 42.18 25.46
C GLY A 191 15.86 41.05 24.41
N TRP A 192 17.08 40.58 24.14
CA TRP A 192 17.32 39.61 23.04
C TRP A 192 16.71 38.21 23.29
N SER A 193 16.70 37.72 24.56
CA SER A 193 16.14 36.41 24.89
C SER A 193 14.62 36.35 24.68
N ALA A 194 13.91 37.44 25.02
CA ALA A 194 12.48 37.55 24.75
C ALA A 194 12.19 37.58 23.25
N ARG A 195 12.94 38.33 22.47
CA ARG A 195 12.80 38.38 21.01
C ARG A 195 13.06 36.99 20.38
N LEU A 196 14.13 36.32 20.81
CA LEU A 196 14.46 34.99 20.35
C LEU A 196 13.33 33.97 20.69
N ALA A 197 12.81 34.03 21.92
CA ALA A 197 11.71 33.15 22.32
C ALA A 197 10.43 33.38 21.49
N VAL A 198 10.09 34.66 21.23
CA VAL A 198 8.89 34.98 20.39
C VAL A 198 9.09 34.49 18.94
N VAL A 199 10.26 34.80 18.33
CA VAL A 199 10.52 34.36 16.95
C VAL A 199 10.53 32.85 16.83
N THR A 200 11.21 32.14 17.76
CA THR A 200 11.27 30.69 17.75
C THR A 200 9.91 30.07 18.04
N GLY A 201 9.08 30.67 18.91
CA GLY A 201 7.73 30.24 19.18
C GLY A 201 6.82 30.35 17.94
N ILE A 202 6.90 31.48 17.21
CA ILE A 202 6.14 31.67 15.96
C ILE A 202 6.57 30.63 14.91
N LEU A 203 7.88 30.43 14.72
CA LEU A 203 8.42 29.44 13.79
C LEU A 203 7.97 28.02 14.16
N LEU A 204 7.98 27.70 15.45
CA LEU A 204 7.51 26.39 15.93
C LEU A 204 6.04 26.16 15.60
N VAL A 205 5.17 27.16 15.80
CA VAL A 205 3.75 27.07 15.44
C VAL A 205 3.56 26.86 13.93
N VAL A 206 4.31 27.58 13.10
CA VAL A 206 4.28 27.43 11.64
C VAL A 206 4.71 26.02 11.21
N VAL A 207 5.83 25.52 11.75
CA VAL A 207 6.34 24.18 11.42
C VAL A 207 5.40 23.07 11.91
N CYS A 208 4.84 23.21 13.12
CA CYS A 208 3.84 22.27 13.62
C CYS A 208 2.55 22.30 12.78
N GLY A 209 2.11 23.49 12.34
CA GLY A 209 0.98 23.61 11.42
C GLY A 209 1.23 22.95 10.08
N ALA A 210 2.40 23.13 9.50
CA ALA A 210 2.82 22.48 8.26
C ALA A 210 2.90 20.95 8.43
N LEU A 211 3.44 20.46 9.54
CA LEU A 211 3.47 19.03 9.86
C LEU A 211 2.06 18.45 10.01
N ALA A 212 1.18 19.14 10.75
CA ALA A 212 -0.21 18.70 10.92
C ALA A 212 -0.97 18.66 9.59
N ALA A 213 -0.79 19.68 8.74
CA ALA A 213 -1.39 19.72 7.41
C ALA A 213 -0.90 18.56 6.52
N ARG A 214 0.40 18.25 6.56
CA ARG A 214 0.98 17.10 5.85
C ARG A 214 0.41 15.77 6.33
N LEU A 215 0.39 15.53 7.64
CA LEU A 215 -0.16 14.31 8.22
C LEU A 215 -1.67 14.16 7.94
N TYR A 216 -2.40 15.27 7.89
CA TYR A 216 -3.81 15.27 7.51
C TYR A 216 -4.00 14.90 6.03
N GLN A 217 -3.18 15.47 5.13
CA GLN A 217 -3.20 15.14 3.72
C GLN A 217 -2.87 13.66 3.46
N GLU A 218 -1.83 13.13 4.11
CA GLU A 218 -1.45 11.72 3.97
C GLU A 218 -2.54 10.75 4.45
N ARG A 219 -3.32 11.14 5.47
CA ARG A 219 -4.44 10.33 5.97
C ARG A 219 -5.72 10.45 5.15
N SER A 220 -5.92 11.58 4.47
CA SER A 220 -7.17 11.90 3.78
C SER A 220 -7.17 11.55 2.30
N ILE A 221 -6.00 11.38 1.70
CA ILE A 221 -5.85 11.09 0.28
C ILE A 221 -5.47 9.63 0.12
N ARG A 222 -6.44 8.81 -0.33
CA ARG A 222 -6.18 7.45 -0.76
C ARG A 222 -5.73 7.49 -2.20
N GLU A 223 -4.44 7.30 -2.43
CA GLU A 223 -3.89 7.16 -3.76
C GLU A 223 -4.08 5.73 -4.23
N ALA A 224 -4.43 5.55 -5.49
CA ALA A 224 -4.68 4.25 -6.11
C ALA A 224 -4.14 4.21 -7.54
N VAL A 225 -3.94 3.01 -8.06
CA VAL A 225 -3.50 2.79 -9.45
C VAL A 225 -4.58 1.99 -10.19
N ILE A 226 -4.89 2.40 -11.41
CA ILE A 226 -5.79 1.66 -12.29
C ILE A 226 -5.10 0.39 -12.77
N LEU A 227 -5.74 -0.76 -12.54
CA LEU A 227 -5.24 -2.08 -12.94
C LEU A 227 -5.91 -2.61 -14.20
N ALA A 228 -7.10 -2.12 -14.54
CA ALA A 228 -7.78 -2.47 -15.77
C ALA A 228 -7.07 -1.85 -16.97
N GLN A 229 -6.99 -2.59 -18.09
CA GLN A 229 -6.38 -2.06 -19.32
C GLN A 229 -7.01 -0.74 -19.77
N GLU A 230 -8.33 -0.66 -19.64
CA GLU A 230 -9.12 0.55 -19.90
C GLU A 230 -10.35 0.54 -18.99
N VAL A 231 -10.66 1.67 -18.37
CA VAL A 231 -11.85 1.84 -17.54
C VAL A 231 -12.57 3.14 -17.89
N ALA A 232 -13.89 3.03 -18.01
CA ALA A 232 -14.77 4.17 -18.26
C ALA A 232 -15.01 4.96 -16.97
N VAL A 233 -14.73 6.26 -16.99
CA VAL A 233 -15.06 7.19 -15.92
C VAL A 233 -16.34 7.92 -16.27
N ARG A 234 -17.30 7.94 -15.35
CA ARG A 234 -18.65 8.42 -15.57
C ARG A 234 -19.00 9.57 -14.63
N THR A 235 -20.05 10.33 -14.98
CA THR A 235 -20.55 11.46 -14.16
C THR A 235 -21.19 11.02 -12.85
N GLY A 236 -21.54 9.73 -12.68
CA GLY A 236 -22.20 9.21 -11.48
C GLY A 236 -21.95 7.72 -11.26
N PRO A 237 -22.34 7.20 -10.06
CA PRO A 237 -22.08 5.82 -9.66
C PRO A 237 -23.10 4.86 -10.28
N GLY A 238 -22.88 4.45 -11.53
CA GLY A 238 -23.73 3.51 -12.27
C GLY A 238 -23.40 3.45 -13.74
N GLU A 239 -23.81 2.37 -14.41
CA GLU A 239 -23.58 2.18 -15.84
C GLU A 239 -24.44 3.11 -16.72
N ASP A 240 -25.56 3.59 -16.19
CA ASP A 240 -26.51 4.46 -16.89
C ASP A 240 -26.05 5.93 -16.98
N PHE A 241 -25.00 6.29 -16.23
CA PHE A 241 -24.44 7.65 -16.26
C PHE A 241 -23.56 7.89 -17.48
N VAL A 242 -23.47 9.16 -17.89
CA VAL A 242 -22.74 9.58 -19.08
C VAL A 242 -21.25 9.32 -18.90
N LEU A 243 -20.61 8.76 -19.95
CA LEU A 243 -19.17 8.62 -20.04
C LEU A 243 -18.52 10.01 -20.14
N GLU A 244 -17.60 10.32 -19.24
CA GLU A 244 -16.82 11.57 -19.27
C GLU A 244 -15.49 11.39 -19.99
N PHE A 245 -14.71 10.42 -19.55
CA PHE A 245 -13.42 10.05 -20.14
C PHE A 245 -13.08 8.60 -19.83
N ARG A 246 -11.94 8.15 -20.30
CA ARG A 246 -11.42 6.80 -20.03
C ARG A 246 -10.05 6.90 -19.40
N LEU A 247 -9.77 6.00 -18.46
CA LEU A 247 -8.45 5.82 -17.86
C LEU A 247 -7.87 4.47 -18.27
N HIS A 248 -6.56 4.41 -18.32
CA HIS A 248 -5.83 3.22 -18.71
C HIS A 248 -5.00 2.66 -17.57
N GLU A 249 -4.54 1.44 -17.72
CA GLU A 249 -3.68 0.73 -16.80
C GLU A 249 -2.48 1.58 -16.35
N GLY A 250 -2.17 1.56 -15.05
CA GLY A 250 -1.04 2.29 -14.48
C GLY A 250 -1.31 3.76 -14.15
N THR A 251 -2.48 4.30 -14.53
CA THR A 251 -2.83 5.69 -14.20
C THR A 251 -3.00 5.83 -12.69
N LYS A 252 -2.28 6.78 -12.08
CA LYS A 252 -2.41 7.11 -10.66
C LYS A 252 -3.58 8.06 -10.44
N VAL A 253 -4.47 7.69 -9.53
CA VAL A 253 -5.68 8.46 -9.19
C VAL A 253 -5.79 8.65 -7.68
N ARG A 254 -6.61 9.62 -7.27
CA ARG A 254 -6.97 9.86 -5.86
C ARG A 254 -8.40 9.43 -5.63
N ALA A 255 -8.60 8.40 -4.82
CA ALA A 255 -9.92 7.95 -4.40
C ALA A 255 -10.49 8.92 -3.35
N ARG A 256 -11.74 9.37 -3.55
CA ARG A 256 -12.38 10.38 -2.70
C ARG A 256 -13.61 9.85 -1.98
N GLU A 257 -14.51 9.22 -2.70
CA GLU A 257 -15.83 8.81 -2.20
C GLU A 257 -16.14 7.41 -2.74
N GLU A 258 -16.71 6.56 -1.89
CA GLU A 258 -17.11 5.20 -2.26
C GLU A 258 -18.63 5.07 -2.09
N ARG A 259 -19.30 4.54 -3.12
CA ARG A 259 -20.75 4.25 -3.09
C ARG A 259 -21.04 2.88 -3.71
N GLY A 260 -21.22 1.89 -2.86
CA GLY A 260 -21.38 0.50 -3.30
C GLY A 260 -20.15 0.03 -4.06
N ASP A 261 -20.34 -0.44 -5.29
CA ASP A 261 -19.25 -0.94 -6.14
C ASP A 261 -18.55 0.17 -6.98
N TRP A 262 -18.81 1.45 -6.67
CA TRP A 262 -18.28 2.59 -7.41
C TRP A 262 -17.43 3.49 -6.52
N ILE A 263 -16.32 3.97 -7.07
CA ILE A 263 -15.41 4.92 -6.42
C ILE A 263 -15.32 6.18 -7.27
N ARG A 264 -15.48 7.34 -6.61
CA ARG A 264 -15.17 8.64 -7.22
C ARG A 264 -13.68 8.89 -7.12
N VAL A 265 -13.08 9.15 -8.26
CA VAL A 265 -11.64 9.42 -8.36
C VAL A 265 -11.39 10.79 -8.97
N SER A 266 -10.24 11.36 -8.65
CA SER A 266 -9.68 12.53 -9.34
C SER A 266 -8.29 12.19 -9.87
N VAL A 267 -8.00 12.64 -11.09
CA VAL A 267 -6.69 12.47 -11.71
C VAL A 267 -5.78 13.60 -11.23
N GLY A 268 -4.60 13.23 -10.66
CA GLY A 268 -3.66 14.21 -10.12
C GLY A 268 -3.19 15.21 -11.18
N GLY A 269 -3.12 16.51 -10.82
CA GLY A 269 -2.67 17.56 -11.72
C GLY A 269 -3.71 18.02 -12.76
N THR A 270 -4.93 17.46 -12.73
CA THR A 270 -6.04 17.85 -13.62
C THR A 270 -7.30 18.11 -12.83
N ASP A 271 -8.27 18.79 -13.44
CA ASP A 271 -9.63 18.96 -12.89
C ASP A 271 -10.55 17.78 -13.25
N LEU A 272 -9.98 16.69 -13.80
CA LEU A 272 -10.75 15.51 -14.18
C LEU A 272 -11.11 14.69 -12.95
N GLU A 273 -12.40 14.51 -12.75
CA GLU A 273 -12.94 13.63 -11.71
C GLU A 273 -14.18 12.90 -12.21
N GLY A 274 -14.48 11.75 -11.63
CA GLY A 274 -15.67 10.99 -11.98
C GLY A 274 -15.70 9.64 -11.27
N TRP A 275 -16.68 8.82 -11.60
CA TRP A 275 -16.95 7.55 -10.98
C TRP A 275 -16.50 6.38 -11.84
N LEU A 276 -15.85 5.40 -11.24
CA LEU A 276 -15.46 4.15 -11.89
C LEU A 276 -15.71 2.94 -10.96
N PRO A 277 -15.77 1.71 -11.50
CA PRO A 277 -15.95 0.51 -10.69
C PRO A 277 -14.77 0.29 -9.73
N ALA A 278 -15.07 0.01 -8.45
CA ALA A 278 -14.07 -0.19 -7.39
C ALA A 278 -13.05 -1.31 -7.72
N GLY A 279 -13.50 -2.38 -8.41
CA GLY A 279 -12.62 -3.48 -8.79
C GLY A 279 -11.62 -3.16 -9.91
N SER A 280 -11.63 -1.96 -10.49
CA SER A 280 -10.71 -1.54 -11.57
C SER A 280 -9.43 -0.87 -11.07
N LEU A 281 -9.34 -0.59 -9.79
CA LEU A 281 -8.18 0.05 -9.15
C LEU A 281 -7.75 -0.68 -7.88
N GLU A 282 -6.53 -0.40 -7.42
CA GLU A 282 -6.02 -0.86 -6.12
C GLU A 282 -5.28 0.27 -5.42
N GLU A 283 -5.49 0.41 -4.09
CA GLU A 283 -4.86 1.45 -3.26
C GLU A 283 -3.36 1.18 -3.10
N ILE A 284 -2.58 2.26 -3.08
CA ILE A 284 -1.12 2.22 -2.91
C ILE A 284 -0.79 1.92 -1.46
#